data_97eb772fe630bacb67375e4a1fe0332b
#
_entry.id   97eb772fe630bacb67375e4a1fe0332b
#
_cell.length_a   1.000
_cell.length_b   1.000
_cell.length_c   1.000
_cell.angle_alpha   90.00
_cell.angle_beta   90.00
_cell.angle_gamma   90.00
#
_symmetry.space_group_name_H-M   'P 1'
#
loop_
_entity.id
_entity.type
_entity.pdbx_description
1 polymer ?
#
loop_
_entity_poly.entity_id
_entity_poly.type
_entity_poly.pdbx_seq_one_letter_code
_entity_poly.pdbx_strand_id
1 'polypeptide(L)'
;MDQEVLHDLKAEISRLLESDQTADALPLLKQAANWGDLESQKTLMAMFLEKERGVGYDPKSGYEYARLGAMNGDPKAMYVVAMMNRDGVGCPKNMEQAFYFMKKAAQAKYPLAYDGLAMLYLNGKGVAKDPLAALDWIRKAKESLDWTPALEKHARLVEKTVERMK
;
A
#
# COMPACT_ATOMS: atom_id res chain seq x y z
N MET A 1 3.52 -19.75 18.53
CA MET A 1 3.50 -20.57 17.30
C MET A 1 4.86 -21.18 17.11
N ASP A 2 4.91 -22.46 16.79
CA ASP A 2 6.15 -23.18 16.53
C ASP A 2 6.70 -22.77 15.15
N GLN A 3 7.95 -22.35 15.09
CA GLN A 3 8.61 -21.92 13.86
C GLN A 3 8.75 -23.05 12.84
N GLU A 4 8.87 -24.28 13.31
CA GLU A 4 8.97 -25.48 12.50
C GLU A 4 7.62 -25.70 11.75
N VAL A 5 6.49 -25.59 12.44
CA VAL A 5 5.16 -25.72 11.83
C VAL A 5 4.92 -24.65 10.75
N LEU A 6 5.34 -23.42 10.98
CA LEU A 6 5.24 -22.38 9.96
C LEU A 6 6.14 -22.65 8.76
N HIS A 7 7.35 -23.17 9.00
CA HIS A 7 8.28 -23.53 7.93
C HIS A 7 7.70 -24.62 7.02
N ASP A 8 7.17 -25.71 7.60
CA ASP A 8 6.57 -26.80 6.85
C ASP A 8 5.33 -26.34 6.05
N LEU A 9 4.49 -25.50 6.68
CA LEU A 9 3.34 -24.88 6.02
C LEU A 9 3.75 -24.06 4.80
N LYS A 10 4.80 -23.26 4.92
CA LYS A 10 5.33 -22.44 3.81
C LYS A 10 5.93 -23.29 2.69
N ALA A 11 6.60 -24.38 3.02
CA ALA A 11 7.11 -25.32 2.03
C ALA A 11 5.97 -25.93 1.21
N GLU A 12 4.88 -26.34 1.87
CA GLU A 12 3.70 -26.91 1.19
C GLU A 12 2.99 -25.85 0.33
N ILE A 13 2.82 -24.61 0.83
CA ILE A 13 2.28 -23.49 0.05
C ILE A 13 3.10 -23.29 -1.23
N SER A 14 4.43 -23.24 -1.12
CA SER A 14 5.31 -23.06 -2.28
C SER A 14 5.13 -24.17 -3.30
N ARG A 15 5.12 -25.43 -2.85
CA ARG A 15 4.91 -26.60 -3.71
C ARG A 15 3.58 -26.52 -4.48
N LEU A 16 2.50 -26.16 -3.79
CA LEU A 16 1.17 -26.06 -4.41
C LEU A 16 1.10 -24.91 -5.42
N LEU A 17 1.71 -23.77 -5.12
CA LEU A 17 1.74 -22.60 -6.02
C LEU A 17 2.61 -22.85 -7.25
N GLU A 18 3.72 -23.59 -7.12
CA GLU A 18 4.57 -23.99 -8.24
C GLU A 18 3.88 -25.00 -9.16
N SER A 19 2.98 -25.83 -8.61
CA SER A 19 2.17 -26.79 -9.34
C SER A 19 0.84 -26.23 -9.86
N ASP A 20 0.64 -24.90 -9.78
CA ASP A 20 -0.61 -24.20 -10.16
C ASP A 20 -1.87 -24.67 -9.41
N GLN A 21 -1.69 -25.29 -8.23
CA GLN A 21 -2.76 -25.74 -7.35
C GLN A 21 -3.20 -24.61 -6.40
N THR A 22 -3.58 -23.46 -6.96
CA THR A 22 -3.92 -22.26 -6.18
C THR A 22 -5.10 -22.48 -5.23
N ALA A 23 -6.09 -23.27 -5.63
CA ALA A 23 -7.26 -23.56 -4.80
C ALA A 23 -6.88 -24.28 -3.49
N ASP A 24 -5.90 -25.19 -3.54
CA ASP A 24 -5.40 -25.93 -2.37
C ASP A 24 -4.44 -25.07 -1.53
N ALA A 25 -3.66 -24.20 -2.18
CA ALA A 25 -2.76 -23.27 -1.50
C ALA A 25 -3.49 -22.16 -0.73
N LEU A 26 -4.65 -21.73 -1.20
CA LEU A 26 -5.35 -20.56 -0.65
C LEU A 26 -5.72 -20.69 0.85
N PRO A 27 -6.28 -21.80 1.35
CA PRO A 27 -6.54 -21.97 2.79
C PRO A 27 -5.26 -21.97 3.62
N LEU A 28 -4.17 -22.54 3.11
CA LEU A 28 -2.87 -22.59 3.80
C LEU A 28 -2.24 -21.19 3.86
N LEU A 29 -2.31 -20.41 2.77
CA LEU A 29 -1.91 -19.01 2.74
C LEU A 29 -2.67 -18.18 3.77
N LYS A 30 -4.00 -18.35 3.86
CA LYS A 30 -4.82 -17.67 4.86
C LYS A 30 -4.40 -18.02 6.29
N GLN A 31 -4.09 -19.28 6.53
CA GLN A 31 -3.60 -19.76 7.82
C GLN A 31 -2.26 -19.10 8.18
N ALA A 32 -1.28 -19.14 7.29
CA ALA A 32 0.03 -18.51 7.50
C ALA A 32 -0.08 -16.99 7.68
N ALA A 33 -0.90 -16.32 6.87
CA ALA A 33 -1.14 -14.88 6.98
C ALA A 33 -1.73 -14.49 8.35
N ASN A 34 -2.69 -15.27 8.85
CA ASN A 34 -3.29 -15.06 10.17
C ASN A 34 -2.29 -15.32 11.31
N TRP A 35 -1.28 -16.13 11.08
CA TRP A 35 -0.18 -16.35 12.01
C TRP A 35 0.90 -15.25 11.92
N GLY A 36 0.71 -14.25 11.07
CA GLY A 36 1.60 -13.09 10.93
C GLY A 36 2.69 -13.26 9.87
N ASP A 37 2.62 -14.31 9.02
CA ASP A 37 3.58 -14.44 7.91
C ASP A 37 3.36 -13.35 6.86
N LEU A 38 4.32 -12.43 6.78
CA LEU A 38 4.24 -11.26 5.92
C LEU A 38 4.17 -11.63 4.42
N GLU A 39 4.91 -12.66 3.99
CA GLU A 39 4.89 -13.08 2.59
C GLU A 39 3.52 -13.63 2.19
N SER A 40 2.88 -14.42 3.05
CA SER A 40 1.52 -14.89 2.81
C SER A 40 0.49 -13.74 2.78
N GLN A 41 0.65 -12.73 3.64
CA GLN A 41 -0.21 -11.52 3.61
C GLN A 41 -0.05 -10.75 2.31
N LYS A 42 1.17 -10.54 1.83
CA LYS A 42 1.47 -9.86 0.55
C LYS A 42 0.93 -10.66 -0.65
N THR A 43 1.10 -11.97 -0.63
CA THR A 43 0.59 -12.87 -1.66
C THR A 43 -0.93 -12.81 -1.75
N LEU A 44 -1.63 -12.90 -0.63
CA LEU A 44 -3.10 -12.80 -0.61
C LEU A 44 -3.60 -11.41 -1.02
N MET A 45 -2.93 -10.34 -0.60
CA MET A 45 -3.23 -8.99 -1.06
C MET A 45 -3.17 -8.90 -2.59
N ALA A 46 -2.09 -9.40 -3.21
CA ALA A 46 -1.93 -9.40 -4.66
C ALA A 46 -3.00 -10.28 -5.35
N MET A 47 -3.21 -11.49 -4.85
CA MET A 47 -4.22 -12.40 -5.41
C MET A 47 -5.62 -11.77 -5.46
N PHE A 48 -6.06 -11.11 -4.39
CA PHE A 48 -7.39 -10.52 -4.34
C PHE A 48 -7.52 -9.17 -5.06
N LEU A 49 -6.45 -8.38 -5.14
CA LEU A 49 -6.49 -7.05 -5.77
C LEU A 49 -6.05 -7.07 -7.24
N GLU A 50 -5.12 -7.94 -7.61
CA GLU A 50 -4.53 -7.98 -8.96
C GLU A 50 -5.07 -9.17 -9.80
N LYS A 51 -6.01 -9.96 -9.24
CA LYS A 51 -6.59 -11.16 -9.88
C LYS A 51 -5.55 -12.21 -10.26
N GLU A 52 -4.51 -12.30 -9.46
CA GLU A 52 -3.44 -13.25 -9.72
C GLU A 52 -3.91 -14.71 -9.52
N ARG A 53 -3.30 -15.62 -10.26
CA ARG A 53 -3.47 -17.08 -10.12
C ARG A 53 -4.94 -17.56 -10.16
N GLY A 54 -5.80 -16.87 -10.93
CA GLY A 54 -7.19 -17.27 -11.08
C GLY A 54 -8.09 -16.94 -9.87
N VAL A 55 -7.58 -16.26 -8.85
CA VAL A 55 -8.40 -15.77 -7.73
C VAL A 55 -9.24 -14.60 -8.20
N GLY A 56 -10.53 -14.63 -7.89
CA GLY A 56 -11.46 -13.56 -8.24
C GLY A 56 -11.13 -12.25 -7.52
N TYR A 57 -11.41 -11.11 -8.18
CA TYR A 57 -11.26 -9.79 -7.56
C TYR A 57 -12.18 -9.66 -6.34
N ASP A 58 -11.57 -9.51 -5.17
CA ASP A 58 -12.27 -9.28 -3.90
C ASP A 58 -11.55 -8.16 -3.13
N PRO A 59 -11.98 -6.91 -3.34
CA PRO A 59 -11.31 -5.76 -2.71
C PRO A 59 -11.48 -5.74 -1.18
N LYS A 60 -12.51 -6.38 -0.63
CA LYS A 60 -12.70 -6.46 0.82
C LYS A 60 -11.63 -7.36 1.46
N SER A 61 -11.49 -8.57 0.96
CA SER A 61 -10.41 -9.48 1.41
C SER A 61 -9.03 -8.88 1.11
N GLY A 62 -8.83 -8.28 -0.06
CA GLY A 62 -7.59 -7.60 -0.41
C GLY A 62 -7.23 -6.49 0.59
N TYR A 63 -8.21 -5.69 1.02
CA TYR A 63 -8.01 -4.66 2.05
C TYR A 63 -7.63 -5.26 3.42
N GLU A 64 -8.26 -6.34 3.82
CA GLU A 64 -7.95 -7.03 5.09
C GLU A 64 -6.48 -7.50 5.10
N TYR A 65 -6.02 -8.17 4.06
CA TYR A 65 -4.62 -8.62 3.96
C TYR A 65 -3.63 -7.47 3.77
N ALA A 66 -4.00 -6.42 3.02
CA ALA A 66 -3.19 -5.20 2.95
C ALA A 66 -3.01 -4.57 4.34
N ARG A 67 -4.07 -4.52 5.16
CA ARG A 67 -3.97 -4.02 6.54
C ARG A 67 -3.04 -4.87 7.41
N LEU A 68 -3.14 -6.18 7.33
CA LEU A 68 -2.24 -7.07 8.08
C LEU A 68 -0.78 -6.84 7.66
N GLY A 69 -0.49 -6.78 6.37
CA GLY A 69 0.85 -6.46 5.86
C GLY A 69 1.35 -5.08 6.30
N ALA A 70 0.48 -4.08 6.28
CA ALA A 70 0.81 -2.73 6.74
C ALA A 70 1.13 -2.67 8.25
N MET A 71 0.39 -3.43 9.07
CA MET A 71 0.66 -3.55 10.51
C MET A 71 1.97 -4.29 10.79
N ASN A 72 2.36 -5.22 9.94
CA ASN A 72 3.63 -5.92 9.98
C ASN A 72 4.79 -5.14 9.32
N GLY A 73 4.55 -3.88 8.95
CA GLY A 73 5.60 -2.97 8.53
C GLY A 73 5.90 -2.96 7.02
N ASP A 74 5.11 -3.64 6.17
CA ASP A 74 5.33 -3.62 4.72
C ASP A 74 4.97 -2.26 4.09
N PRO A 75 5.93 -1.53 3.48
CA PRO A 75 5.69 -0.20 2.93
C PRO A 75 4.73 -0.21 1.73
N LYS A 76 4.76 -1.26 0.89
CA LYS A 76 3.82 -1.41 -0.24
C LYS A 76 2.40 -1.59 0.29
N ALA A 77 2.20 -2.44 1.29
CA ALA A 77 0.90 -2.65 1.91
C ALA A 77 0.37 -1.37 2.58
N MET A 78 1.22 -0.60 3.27
CA MET A 78 0.83 0.72 3.82
C MET A 78 0.33 1.65 2.72
N TYR A 79 1.03 1.73 1.59
CA TYR A 79 0.62 2.53 0.44
C TYR A 79 -0.71 2.05 -0.14
N VAL A 80 -0.90 0.74 -0.31
CA VAL A 80 -2.14 0.14 -0.81
C VAL A 80 -3.31 0.48 0.12
N VAL A 81 -3.16 0.30 1.43
CA VAL A 81 -4.19 0.67 2.43
C VAL A 81 -4.52 2.15 2.34
N ALA A 82 -3.53 3.03 2.18
CA ALA A 82 -3.76 4.46 2.01
C ALA A 82 -4.61 4.77 0.78
N MET A 83 -4.31 4.15 -0.36
CA MET A 83 -5.05 4.33 -1.60
C MET A 83 -6.49 3.81 -1.48
N MET A 84 -6.67 2.63 -0.88
CA MET A 84 -7.98 2.03 -0.69
C MET A 84 -8.87 2.86 0.24
N ASN A 85 -8.33 3.42 1.33
CA ASN A 85 -9.05 4.37 2.19
C ASN A 85 -9.39 5.69 1.48
N ARG A 86 -8.48 6.21 0.64
CA ARG A 86 -8.71 7.43 -0.15
C ARG A 86 -9.89 7.26 -1.12
N ASP A 87 -9.95 6.12 -1.77
CA ASP A 87 -10.88 5.86 -2.86
C ASP A 87 -12.17 5.14 -2.39
N GLY A 88 -12.17 4.55 -1.19
CA GLY A 88 -13.28 3.76 -0.66
C GLY A 88 -13.39 2.40 -1.33
N VAL A 89 -12.27 1.77 -1.65
CA VAL A 89 -12.21 0.44 -2.29
C VAL A 89 -11.97 -0.63 -1.23
N GLY A 90 -12.89 -1.58 -1.11
CA GLY A 90 -12.83 -2.66 -0.11
C GLY A 90 -13.09 -2.20 1.34
N CYS A 91 -13.19 -0.90 1.57
CA CYS A 91 -13.47 -0.28 2.86
C CYS A 91 -14.24 1.03 2.67
N PRO A 92 -14.92 1.55 3.70
CA PRO A 92 -15.46 2.91 3.67
C PRO A 92 -14.35 3.94 3.44
N LYS A 93 -14.64 4.96 2.63
CA LYS A 93 -13.71 6.06 2.39
C LYS A 93 -13.35 6.77 3.70
N ASN A 94 -12.04 6.91 3.96
CA ASN A 94 -11.53 7.57 5.16
C ASN A 94 -10.23 8.32 4.84
N MET A 95 -10.30 9.64 4.73
CA MET A 95 -9.16 10.47 4.35
C MET A 95 -8.10 10.59 5.45
N GLU A 96 -8.49 10.48 6.73
CA GLU A 96 -7.55 10.50 7.85
C GLU A 96 -6.71 9.22 7.88
N GLN A 97 -7.35 8.06 7.66
CA GLN A 97 -6.64 6.79 7.52
C GLN A 97 -5.76 6.77 6.26
N ALA A 98 -6.25 7.33 5.14
CA ALA A 98 -5.46 7.49 3.92
C ALA A 98 -4.19 8.31 4.18
N PHE A 99 -4.30 9.45 4.86
CA PHE A 99 -3.14 10.26 5.23
C PHE A 99 -2.20 9.50 6.18
N TYR A 100 -2.73 8.88 7.22
CA TYR A 100 -1.92 8.14 8.20
C TYR A 100 -1.04 7.08 7.53
N PHE A 101 -1.65 6.20 6.73
CA PHE A 101 -0.91 5.13 6.06
C PHE A 101 -0.01 5.63 4.94
N MET A 102 -0.41 6.68 4.19
CA MET A 102 0.43 7.32 3.19
C MET A 102 1.71 7.90 3.81
N LYS A 103 1.57 8.56 4.97
CA LYS A 103 2.70 9.10 5.73
C LYS A 103 3.62 7.98 6.25
N LYS A 104 3.06 6.88 6.75
CA LYS A 104 3.83 5.70 7.18
C LYS A 104 4.63 5.08 6.03
N ALA A 105 4.00 4.89 4.87
CA ALA A 105 4.67 4.39 3.67
C ALA A 105 5.82 5.31 3.22
N ALA A 106 5.59 6.63 3.21
CA ALA A 106 6.61 7.62 2.87
C ALA A 106 7.78 7.62 3.87
N GLN A 107 7.51 7.51 5.16
CA GLN A 107 8.54 7.38 6.20
C GLN A 107 9.34 6.09 6.07
N ALA A 108 8.71 5.00 5.64
CA ALA A 108 9.35 3.73 5.29
C ALA A 108 10.05 3.76 3.92
N LYS A 109 10.23 4.96 3.33
CA LYS A 109 10.93 5.22 2.07
C LYS A 109 10.30 4.52 0.85
N TYR A 110 8.98 4.38 0.83
CA TYR A 110 8.26 3.89 -0.34
C TYR A 110 8.02 5.05 -1.33
N PRO A 111 8.69 5.11 -2.49
CA PRO A 111 8.74 6.30 -3.32
C PRO A 111 7.38 6.74 -3.86
N LEU A 112 6.49 5.78 -4.21
CA LEU A 112 5.15 6.09 -4.71
C LEU A 112 4.27 6.83 -3.68
N ALA A 113 4.63 6.74 -2.39
CA ALA A 113 3.90 7.46 -1.34
C ALA A 113 4.26 8.95 -1.25
N TYR A 114 5.41 9.38 -1.80
CA TYR A 114 5.85 10.78 -1.69
C TYR A 114 4.93 11.74 -2.42
N ASP A 115 4.60 11.46 -3.69
CA ASP A 115 3.68 12.28 -4.48
C ASP A 115 2.26 12.27 -3.86
N GLY A 116 1.76 11.09 -3.48
CA GLY A 116 0.47 10.94 -2.82
C GLY A 116 0.38 11.78 -1.53
N LEU A 117 1.42 11.73 -0.70
CA LEU A 117 1.48 12.50 0.55
C LEU A 117 1.56 14.02 0.30
N ALA A 118 2.33 14.45 -0.70
CA ALA A 118 2.39 15.85 -1.11
C ALA A 118 1.01 16.39 -1.51
N MET A 119 0.24 15.60 -2.28
CA MET A 119 -1.10 16.00 -2.70
C MET A 119 -2.11 16.02 -1.55
N LEU A 120 -1.97 15.16 -0.54
CA LEU A 120 -2.80 15.20 0.66
C LEU A 120 -2.54 16.47 1.47
N TYR A 121 -1.28 16.86 1.67
CA TYR A 121 -0.93 18.13 2.32
C TYR A 121 -1.38 19.36 1.53
N LEU A 122 -1.17 19.37 0.21
CA LEU A 122 -1.55 20.50 -0.66
C LEU A 122 -3.06 20.77 -0.60
N ASN A 123 -3.87 19.71 -0.56
CA ASN A 123 -5.33 19.82 -0.62
C ASN A 123 -5.99 19.82 0.76
N GLY A 124 -5.26 19.60 1.85
CA GLY A 124 -5.81 19.48 3.19
C GLY A 124 -6.75 18.27 3.36
N LYS A 125 -6.40 17.12 2.76
CA LYS A 125 -7.22 15.92 2.81
C LYS A 125 -6.73 14.95 3.88
N GLY A 126 -7.51 14.78 4.94
CA GLY A 126 -7.14 13.96 6.10
C GLY A 126 -6.08 14.58 7.01
N VAL A 127 -5.66 15.79 6.69
CA VAL A 127 -4.66 16.60 7.43
C VAL A 127 -4.91 18.07 7.15
N ALA A 128 -4.43 18.96 8.01
CA ALA A 128 -4.44 20.39 7.73
C ALA A 128 -3.64 20.71 6.47
N LYS A 129 -4.14 21.66 5.67
CA LYS A 129 -3.47 22.10 4.44
C LYS A 129 -2.10 22.69 4.77
N ASP A 130 -1.06 22.15 4.16
CA ASP A 130 0.33 22.62 4.32
C ASP A 130 1.09 22.53 2.99
N PRO A 131 1.09 23.61 2.19
CA PRO A 131 1.81 23.65 0.92
C PRO A 131 3.33 23.55 1.05
N LEU A 132 3.92 23.94 2.18
CA LEU A 132 5.36 23.83 2.40
C LEU A 132 5.75 22.37 2.64
N ALA A 133 5.00 21.67 3.49
CA ALA A 133 5.18 20.22 3.64
C ALA A 133 4.97 19.48 2.30
N ALA A 134 3.98 19.90 1.51
CA ALA A 134 3.77 19.34 0.17
C ALA A 134 5.00 19.54 -0.74
N LEU A 135 5.64 20.72 -0.67
CA LEU A 135 6.84 21.01 -1.46
C LEU A 135 8.02 20.11 -1.08
N ASP A 136 8.21 19.84 0.21
CA ASP A 136 9.29 18.96 0.66
C ASP A 136 9.08 17.52 0.19
N TRP A 137 7.85 17.01 0.23
CA TRP A 137 7.54 15.67 -0.25
C TRP A 137 7.60 15.55 -1.77
N ILE A 138 7.18 16.58 -2.52
CA ILE A 138 7.26 16.55 -3.98
C ILE A 138 8.73 16.58 -4.47
N ARG A 139 9.63 17.27 -3.75
CA ARG A 139 11.07 17.23 -4.02
C ARG A 139 11.63 15.82 -3.87
N LYS A 140 11.29 15.12 -2.77
CA LYS A 140 11.67 13.71 -2.57
C LYS A 140 11.12 12.80 -3.66
N ALA A 141 9.90 13.04 -4.13
CA ALA A 141 9.33 12.28 -5.23
C ALA A 141 10.13 12.48 -6.52
N LYS A 142 10.52 13.73 -6.83
CA LYS A 142 11.35 14.07 -8.00
C LYS A 142 12.74 13.39 -7.98
N GLU A 143 13.29 13.19 -6.80
CA GLU A 143 14.60 12.54 -6.61
C GLU A 143 14.54 11.01 -6.68
N SER A 144 13.38 10.43 -6.39
CA SER A 144 13.23 8.98 -6.15
C SER A 144 12.42 8.24 -7.20
N LEU A 145 11.70 8.96 -8.06
CA LEU A 145 10.80 8.39 -9.07
C LEU A 145 11.24 8.82 -10.47
N ASP A 146 10.96 7.97 -11.45
CA ASP A 146 11.04 8.36 -12.83
C ASP A 146 10.08 9.53 -13.11
N TRP A 147 10.55 10.46 -13.95
CA TRP A 147 9.79 11.66 -14.27
C TRP A 147 8.57 11.30 -15.12
N THR A 148 7.38 11.45 -14.55
CA THR A 148 6.11 11.22 -15.24
C THR A 148 5.36 12.52 -15.45
N PRO A 149 4.50 12.64 -16.52
CA PRO A 149 3.65 13.82 -16.71
C PRO A 149 2.75 14.15 -15.49
N ALA A 150 2.32 13.11 -14.77
CA ALA A 150 1.53 13.29 -13.56
C ALA A 150 2.34 13.92 -12.43
N LEU A 151 3.55 13.40 -12.17
CA LEU A 151 4.46 13.96 -11.17
C LEU A 151 4.85 15.40 -11.51
N GLU A 152 5.13 15.69 -12.79
CA GLU A 152 5.43 17.05 -13.25
C GLU A 152 4.26 18.01 -13.01
N LYS A 153 3.03 17.60 -13.32
CA LYS A 153 1.83 18.38 -13.07
C LYS A 153 1.64 18.68 -11.57
N HIS A 154 1.84 17.68 -10.72
CA HIS A 154 1.74 17.84 -9.27
C HIS A 154 2.84 18.79 -8.74
N ALA A 155 4.08 18.62 -9.20
CA ALA A 155 5.20 19.47 -8.83
C ALA A 155 4.93 20.96 -9.16
N ARG A 156 4.54 21.23 -10.40
CA ARG A 156 4.16 22.60 -10.84
C ARG A 156 3.03 23.20 -10.01
N LEU A 157 2.02 22.39 -9.66
CA LEU A 157 0.90 22.85 -8.84
C LEU A 157 1.36 23.25 -7.43
N VAL A 158 2.19 22.42 -6.81
CA VAL A 158 2.76 22.70 -5.46
C VAL A 158 3.62 23.94 -5.49
N GLU A 159 4.59 24.01 -6.42
CA GLU A 159 5.51 25.14 -6.58
C GLU A 159 4.75 26.47 -6.78
N LYS A 160 3.79 26.50 -7.71
CA LYS A 160 2.94 27.68 -7.95
C LYS A 160 2.11 28.10 -6.73
N THR A 161 1.66 27.12 -5.92
CA THR A 161 0.90 27.41 -4.71
C THR A 161 1.79 28.07 -3.66
N VAL A 162 3.00 27.56 -3.48
CA VAL A 162 3.97 28.14 -2.53
C VAL A 162 4.46 29.53 -2.98
N GLU A 163 4.66 29.76 -4.27
CA GLU A 163 5.03 31.07 -4.81
C GLU A 163 3.98 32.16 -4.51
N ARG A 164 2.70 31.80 -4.53
CA ARG A 164 1.58 32.74 -4.22
C ARG A 164 1.44 33.05 -2.73
N MET A 165 2.18 32.37 -1.85
CA MET A 165 2.19 32.62 -0.41
C MET A 165 3.27 33.63 0.02
N LYS A 166 4.18 33.96 -0.90
CA LYS A 166 5.24 34.96 -0.71
C LYS A 166 4.72 36.36 -1.00
#